data_21452db45ca40e41547c22b6e654e3b3
#
_entry.id   21452db45ca40e41547c22b6e654e3b3
#
_cell.length_a   1.000
_cell.length_b   1.000
_cell.length_c   1.000
_cell.angle_alpha   90.00
_cell.angle_beta   90.00
_cell.angle_gamma   90.00
#
_symmetry.space_group_name_H-M   'P 1'
#
loop_
_entity.id
_entity.type
_entity.pdbx_description
1 polymer ?
#
loop_
_entity_poly.entity_id
_entity_poly.type
_entity_poly.pdbx_seq_one_letter_code
_entity_poly.pdbx_strand_id
1 'polypeptide(L)'
;MLAKLTKPRVLLIGVVAVMAAFTIAYFTFFNSDSPSKFSLQTKGSTAAVPTGDLAGTWTVADGSVAGYRVREKLAQLPAPSDAVGRTGAITGQVTMADRGGAYSAENANFTVDVSQLKSDQDKRDNKIRSIGLETDKFPQATFAAPGPLSIPDDAVKGSAATVDAEGSLMLHGQTKKVKIPLQIQRSGAQIKIVGTYQFAWSDFGMSAPTLAPFVSVTGNPTLEFSLLMSKQA
;
A
#
# COMPACT_ATOMS: atom_id res chain seq x y z
N MET A 1 15.82 -15.93 69.54
CA MET A 1 15.96 -16.77 68.34
C MET A 1 14.79 -16.49 67.45
N LEU A 2 14.90 -15.57 66.50
CA LEU A 2 13.84 -15.16 65.58
C LEU A 2 14.08 -15.83 64.22
N ALA A 3 13.24 -16.80 63.88
CA ALA A 3 13.30 -17.48 62.58
C ALA A 3 12.74 -16.52 61.51
N LYS A 4 13.59 -16.16 60.54
CA LYS A 4 13.19 -15.43 59.30
C LYS A 4 12.41 -16.39 58.40
N LEU A 5 11.08 -16.26 58.40
CA LEU A 5 10.27 -16.86 57.33
C LEU A 5 10.52 -16.11 56.04
N THR A 6 11.30 -16.65 55.16
CA THR A 6 11.39 -16.23 53.78
C THR A 6 10.11 -16.66 53.04
N LYS A 7 9.29 -15.69 52.70
CA LYS A 7 7.96 -15.95 52.11
C LYS A 7 8.10 -16.36 50.65
N PRO A 8 7.85 -17.62 50.26
CA PRO A 8 7.91 -18.06 48.86
C PRO A 8 6.90 -17.33 47.94
N ARG A 9 5.88 -16.71 48.54
CA ARG A 9 4.84 -15.93 47.85
C ARG A 9 5.39 -14.67 47.19
N VAL A 10 6.37 -13.99 47.77
CA VAL A 10 6.96 -12.75 47.21
C VAL A 10 7.83 -13.08 46.00
N LEU A 11 8.55 -14.20 46.03
CA LEU A 11 9.35 -14.66 44.91
C LEU A 11 8.45 -15.04 43.68
N LEU A 12 7.34 -15.71 43.95
CA LEU A 12 6.39 -16.12 42.91
C LEU A 12 5.72 -14.91 42.21
N ILE A 13 5.35 -13.89 42.98
CA ILE A 13 4.76 -12.65 42.45
C ILE A 13 5.79 -11.89 41.59
N GLY A 14 7.06 -11.84 42.02
CA GLY A 14 8.14 -11.23 41.24
C GLY A 14 8.36 -11.93 39.90
N VAL A 15 8.37 -13.25 39.88
CA VAL A 15 8.56 -14.05 38.64
C VAL A 15 7.36 -13.86 37.69
N VAL A 16 6.14 -13.86 38.20
CA VAL A 16 4.92 -13.62 37.39
C VAL A 16 4.90 -12.20 36.83
N ALA A 17 5.31 -11.18 37.59
CA ALA A 17 5.38 -9.80 37.12
C ALA A 17 6.47 -9.64 36.05
N VAL A 18 7.62 -10.26 36.17
CA VAL A 18 8.68 -10.27 35.17
C VAL A 18 8.25 -11.01 33.91
N MET A 19 7.60 -12.16 34.05
CA MET A 19 7.05 -12.89 32.90
C MET A 19 5.95 -12.08 32.18
N ALA A 20 5.05 -11.43 32.93
CA ALA A 20 4.04 -10.56 32.35
C ALA A 20 4.64 -9.33 31.63
N ALA A 21 5.67 -8.70 32.23
CA ALA A 21 6.38 -7.61 31.58
C ALA A 21 7.15 -8.08 30.34
N PHE A 22 7.75 -9.26 30.35
CA PHE A 22 8.39 -9.87 29.18
C PHE A 22 7.36 -10.23 28.10
N THR A 23 6.20 -10.73 28.49
CA THR A 23 5.13 -11.05 27.55
C THR A 23 4.56 -9.78 26.91
N ILE A 24 4.32 -8.73 27.70
CA ILE A 24 3.85 -7.43 27.21
C ILE A 24 4.91 -6.79 26.29
N ALA A 25 6.19 -6.79 26.71
CA ALA A 25 7.29 -6.30 25.87
C ALA A 25 7.41 -7.12 24.59
N TYR A 26 7.32 -8.45 24.68
CA TYR A 26 7.31 -9.33 23.51
C TYR A 26 6.16 -9.01 22.56
N PHE A 27 4.93 -8.87 23.07
CA PHE A 27 3.77 -8.51 22.22
C PHE A 27 3.84 -7.08 21.68
N THR A 28 4.40 -6.12 22.41
CA THR A 28 4.57 -4.74 21.89
C THR A 28 5.72 -4.60 20.91
N PHE A 29 6.79 -5.38 21.06
CA PHE A 29 7.95 -5.34 20.15
C PHE A 29 7.81 -6.29 18.95
N PHE A 30 7.00 -7.34 19.03
CA PHE A 30 6.89 -8.37 17.98
C PHE A 30 5.51 -8.46 17.33
N ASN A 31 4.49 -7.75 17.80
CA ASN A 31 3.29 -7.49 17.03
C ASN A 31 3.52 -6.27 16.13
N SER A 32 4.22 -6.46 15.05
CA SER A 32 4.12 -5.54 13.92
C SER A 32 2.77 -5.82 13.26
N ASP A 33 1.72 -5.13 13.70
CA ASP A 33 0.45 -5.10 12.97
C ASP A 33 0.72 -4.46 11.62
N SER A 34 0.86 -5.30 10.60
CA SER A 34 1.07 -4.82 9.24
C SER A 34 -0.07 -3.88 8.87
N PRO A 35 0.20 -2.71 8.29
CA PRO A 35 -0.85 -1.78 7.90
C PRO A 35 -1.92 -2.47 7.07
N SER A 36 -3.19 -2.17 7.36
CA SER A 36 -4.34 -2.74 6.64
C SER A 36 -4.23 -2.50 5.13
N LYS A 37 -4.76 -3.42 4.33
CA LYS A 37 -4.89 -3.23 2.89
C LYS A 37 -5.80 -2.04 2.60
N PHE A 38 -5.51 -1.33 1.52
CA PHE A 38 -6.40 -0.26 1.06
C PHE A 38 -7.73 -0.85 0.57
N SER A 39 -8.82 -0.17 0.90
CA SER A 39 -10.16 -0.46 0.39
C SER A 39 -10.98 0.82 0.39
N LEU A 40 -11.89 0.96 -0.56
CA LEU A 40 -12.96 1.93 -0.43
C LEU A 40 -13.95 1.38 0.61
N GLN A 41 -14.32 2.21 1.57
CA GLN A 41 -15.32 1.81 2.58
C GLN A 41 -16.68 1.66 1.91
N THR A 42 -17.14 0.43 1.78
CA THR A 42 -18.45 0.09 1.18
C THR A 42 -19.60 0.14 2.19
N LYS A 43 -19.31 0.28 3.50
CA LYS A 43 -20.34 0.34 4.55
C LYS A 43 -20.24 1.60 5.39
N GLY A 44 -21.26 2.46 5.30
CA GLY A 44 -21.59 3.45 6.34
C GLY A 44 -20.83 4.78 6.31
N SER A 45 -19.89 5.01 5.41
CA SER A 45 -19.41 6.36 5.14
C SER A 45 -20.40 7.01 4.20
N THR A 46 -21.15 7.99 4.68
CA THR A 46 -21.93 8.88 3.81
C THR A 46 -20.91 9.64 2.97
N ALA A 47 -20.60 9.11 1.78
CA ALA A 47 -19.80 9.85 0.82
C ALA A 47 -20.45 11.19 0.62
N ALA A 48 -19.68 12.27 0.66
CA ALA A 48 -20.24 13.59 0.37
C ALA A 48 -20.88 13.56 -1.02
N VAL A 49 -22.06 14.15 -1.15
CA VAL A 49 -22.79 14.17 -2.41
C VAL A 49 -21.89 14.70 -3.52
N PRO A 50 -21.72 13.98 -4.63
CA PRO A 50 -20.92 14.43 -5.75
C PRO A 50 -21.38 15.80 -6.27
N THR A 51 -20.46 16.72 -6.47
CA THR A 51 -20.77 18.08 -6.94
C THR A 51 -19.93 18.45 -8.15
N GLY A 52 -20.53 19.22 -9.06
CA GLY A 52 -19.86 19.73 -10.26
C GLY A 52 -19.67 18.69 -11.37
N ASP A 53 -19.19 19.15 -12.50
CA ASP A 53 -18.86 18.36 -13.68
C ASP A 53 -17.55 17.57 -13.46
N LEU A 54 -17.50 16.33 -13.98
CA LEU A 54 -16.28 15.49 -13.94
C LEU A 54 -15.33 15.78 -15.09
N ALA A 55 -15.80 16.31 -16.24
CA ALA A 55 -14.92 16.53 -17.39
C ALA A 55 -13.77 17.49 -17.05
N GLY A 56 -12.58 17.20 -17.54
CA GLY A 56 -11.38 18.00 -17.31
C GLY A 56 -10.23 17.19 -16.73
N THR A 57 -9.15 17.89 -16.36
CA THR A 57 -7.94 17.28 -15.81
C THR A 57 -8.06 17.11 -14.31
N TRP A 58 -7.72 15.92 -13.85
CA TRP A 58 -7.65 15.56 -12.43
C TRP A 58 -6.21 15.22 -12.06
N THR A 59 -5.72 15.79 -10.97
CA THR A 59 -4.35 15.57 -10.48
C THR A 59 -4.35 14.88 -9.13
N VAL A 60 -3.26 14.19 -8.84
CA VAL A 60 -3.04 13.56 -7.53
C VAL A 60 -3.04 14.64 -6.45
N ALA A 61 -3.82 14.42 -5.39
CA ALA A 61 -3.94 15.30 -4.25
C ALA A 61 -3.26 14.71 -3.00
N ASP A 62 -3.03 15.57 -2.01
CA ASP A 62 -2.48 15.20 -0.71
C ASP A 62 -3.32 14.11 -0.03
N GLY A 63 -2.64 13.22 0.70
CA GLY A 63 -3.26 12.04 1.29
C GLY A 63 -3.27 10.81 0.39
N SER A 64 -2.79 10.93 -0.86
CA SER A 64 -2.52 9.79 -1.73
C SER A 64 -1.34 8.97 -1.20
N VAL A 65 -1.45 7.64 -1.29
CA VAL A 65 -0.42 6.71 -0.82
C VAL A 65 -0.26 5.58 -1.82
N ALA A 66 0.98 5.21 -2.11
CA ALA A 66 1.32 4.01 -2.87
C ALA A 66 2.41 3.21 -2.15
N GLY A 67 2.50 1.92 -2.42
CA GLY A 67 3.52 1.09 -1.80
C GLY A 67 3.51 -0.35 -2.26
N TYR A 68 4.20 -1.16 -1.50
CA TYR A 68 4.27 -2.59 -1.70
C TYR A 68 3.83 -3.35 -0.45
N ARG A 69 3.40 -4.57 -0.67
CA ARG A 69 3.17 -5.59 0.36
C ARG A 69 3.78 -6.90 -0.10
N VAL A 70 4.52 -7.57 0.78
CA VAL A 70 5.08 -8.88 0.50
C VAL A 70 5.10 -9.74 1.76
N ARG A 71 4.89 -11.03 1.62
CA ARG A 71 4.93 -11.97 2.72
C ARG A 71 6.37 -12.28 3.09
N GLU A 72 6.74 -12.08 4.36
CA GLU A 72 8.05 -12.42 4.90
C GLU A 72 7.93 -13.40 6.07
N LYS A 73 8.96 -14.22 6.22
CA LYS A 73 9.15 -15.08 7.39
C LYS A 73 10.44 -14.66 8.09
N LEU A 74 10.30 -14.19 9.31
CA LEU A 74 11.42 -13.85 10.20
C LEU A 74 11.76 -15.10 11.02
N ALA A 75 13.07 -15.43 11.12
CA ALA A 75 13.52 -16.65 11.78
C ALA A 75 13.09 -16.74 13.27
N GLN A 76 12.98 -15.58 13.92
CA GLN A 76 12.59 -15.48 15.33
C GLN A 76 11.08 -15.40 15.57
N LEU A 77 10.26 -15.29 14.51
CA LEU A 77 8.79 -15.24 14.66
C LEU A 77 8.15 -16.59 14.30
N PRO A 78 7.15 -17.03 15.06
CA PRO A 78 6.49 -18.32 14.82
C PRO A 78 5.65 -18.31 13.52
N ALA A 79 5.16 -17.16 13.08
CA ALA A 79 4.31 -17.01 11.92
C ALA A 79 4.88 -16.00 10.90
N PRO A 80 4.62 -16.18 9.61
CA PRO A 80 4.93 -15.17 8.60
C PRO A 80 4.10 -13.90 8.81
N SER A 81 4.70 -12.73 8.51
CA SER A 81 4.05 -11.41 8.54
C SER A 81 4.09 -10.74 7.17
N ASP A 82 3.32 -9.66 7.00
CA ASP A 82 3.41 -8.86 5.80
C ASP A 82 4.41 -7.70 6.03
N ALA A 83 5.42 -7.63 5.19
CA ALA A 83 6.26 -6.45 5.06
C ALA A 83 5.52 -5.43 4.16
N VAL A 84 5.30 -4.23 4.67
CA VAL A 84 4.60 -3.15 3.95
C VAL A 84 5.45 -1.90 3.97
N GLY A 85 5.75 -1.36 2.79
CA GLY A 85 6.39 -0.05 2.66
C GLY A 85 5.52 0.88 1.82
N ARG A 86 5.40 2.14 2.24
CA ARG A 86 4.51 3.13 1.63
C ARG A 86 5.20 4.46 1.44
N THR A 87 4.73 5.24 0.46
CA THR A 87 5.14 6.63 0.22
C THR A 87 3.94 7.47 -0.20
N GLY A 88 3.97 8.75 0.15
CA GLY A 88 3.07 9.77 -0.39
C GLY A 88 3.69 10.56 -1.54
N ALA A 89 4.93 10.27 -1.92
CA ALA A 89 5.62 10.95 -3.02
C ALA A 89 5.09 10.46 -4.37
N ILE A 90 3.89 10.91 -4.72
CA ILE A 90 3.15 10.52 -5.92
C ILE A 90 2.75 11.78 -6.68
N THR A 91 2.97 11.76 -7.97
CA THR A 91 2.46 12.77 -8.90
C THR A 91 1.71 12.07 -10.03
N GLY A 92 0.83 12.80 -10.68
CA GLY A 92 0.14 12.26 -11.84
C GLY A 92 -1.18 12.95 -12.11
N GLN A 93 -1.72 12.59 -13.27
CA GLN A 93 -2.98 13.16 -13.74
C GLN A 93 -3.74 12.18 -14.61
N VAL A 94 -5.01 12.47 -14.79
CA VAL A 94 -5.91 11.79 -15.72
C VAL A 94 -6.88 12.82 -16.30
N THR A 95 -7.20 12.68 -17.57
CA THR A 95 -8.25 13.47 -18.23
C THR A 95 -9.58 12.71 -18.17
N MET A 96 -10.60 13.36 -17.66
CA MET A 96 -11.99 12.86 -17.71
C MET A 96 -12.71 13.50 -18.87
N ALA A 97 -13.14 12.70 -19.83
CA ALA A 97 -13.93 13.14 -20.98
C ALA A 97 -15.40 12.83 -20.77
N ASP A 98 -16.28 13.80 -21.05
CA ASP A 98 -17.72 13.59 -21.16
C ASP A 98 -18.07 13.15 -22.58
N ARG A 99 -18.79 12.04 -22.68
CA ARG A 99 -19.24 11.42 -23.93
C ARG A 99 -20.76 11.38 -23.99
N GLY A 100 -21.40 12.53 -23.74
CA GLY A 100 -22.87 12.64 -23.76
C GLY A 100 -23.52 12.10 -22.49
N GLY A 101 -22.93 12.40 -21.33
CA GLY A 101 -23.37 11.95 -20.01
C GLY A 101 -22.69 10.66 -19.50
N ALA A 102 -21.95 9.95 -20.35
CA ALA A 102 -21.04 8.88 -19.96
C ALA A 102 -19.61 9.41 -19.84
N TYR A 103 -18.90 9.06 -18.77
CA TYR A 103 -17.55 9.53 -18.55
C TYR A 103 -16.51 8.47 -18.90
N SER A 104 -15.39 8.92 -19.48
CA SER A 104 -14.21 8.07 -19.70
C SER A 104 -12.94 8.72 -19.16
N ALA A 105 -12.04 7.90 -18.58
CA ALA A 105 -10.72 8.33 -18.20
C ALA A 105 -9.76 8.10 -19.37
N GLU A 106 -8.97 9.10 -19.69
CA GLU A 106 -8.03 9.13 -20.81
C GLU A 106 -6.68 9.73 -20.37
N ASN A 107 -5.61 9.36 -21.05
CA ASN A 107 -4.27 9.93 -20.84
C ASN A 107 -3.82 9.92 -19.36
N ALA A 108 -4.12 8.83 -18.65
CA ALA A 108 -3.67 8.67 -17.28
C ALA A 108 -2.17 8.44 -17.20
N ASN A 109 -1.47 9.23 -16.40
CA ASN A 109 -0.04 9.12 -16.16
C ASN A 109 0.25 9.37 -14.68
N PHE A 110 0.90 8.42 -14.03
CA PHE A 110 1.26 8.48 -12.61
C PHE A 110 2.73 8.14 -12.42
N THR A 111 3.38 8.82 -11.51
CA THR A 111 4.76 8.57 -11.09
C THR A 111 4.82 8.49 -9.58
N VAL A 112 5.47 7.46 -9.07
CA VAL A 112 5.74 7.25 -7.65
C VAL A 112 7.24 7.29 -7.43
N ASP A 113 7.72 8.15 -6.53
CA ASP A 113 9.09 8.12 -6.07
C ASP A 113 9.26 6.98 -5.06
N VAL A 114 9.76 5.84 -5.56
CA VAL A 114 9.95 4.64 -4.75
C VAL A 114 11.18 4.72 -3.84
N SER A 115 12.04 5.73 -4.02
CA SER A 115 13.15 6.00 -3.10
C SER A 115 12.67 6.51 -1.74
N GLN A 116 11.44 7.04 -1.68
CA GLN A 116 10.80 7.56 -0.47
C GLN A 116 9.94 6.51 0.26
N LEU A 117 9.97 5.25 -0.19
CA LEU A 117 9.26 4.18 0.49
C LEU A 117 9.77 4.00 1.93
N LYS A 118 8.84 3.92 2.87
CA LYS A 118 9.09 3.69 4.29
C LYS A 118 8.22 2.56 4.81
N SER A 119 8.84 1.69 5.61
CA SER A 119 8.16 0.66 6.39
C SER A 119 8.35 0.91 7.89
N ASP A 120 7.91 -0.03 8.71
CA ASP A 120 8.13 -0.05 10.17
C ASP A 120 9.58 -0.42 10.58
N GLN A 121 10.46 -0.76 9.60
CA GLN A 121 11.81 -1.25 9.84
C GLN A 121 12.86 -0.58 8.93
N ASP A 122 13.72 0.28 9.47
CA ASP A 122 14.79 0.94 8.72
C ASP A 122 15.74 -0.06 8.01
N LYS A 123 15.98 -1.20 8.63
CA LYS A 123 16.82 -2.26 8.01
C LYS A 123 16.16 -2.83 6.76
N ARG A 124 14.83 -2.96 6.75
CA ARG A 124 14.07 -3.38 5.57
C ARG A 124 14.14 -2.32 4.49
N ASP A 125 13.94 -1.04 4.85
CA ASP A 125 13.98 0.09 3.91
C ASP A 125 15.34 0.16 3.21
N ASN A 126 16.44 0.00 3.96
CA ASN A 126 17.79 -0.04 3.41
C ASN A 126 17.99 -1.22 2.44
N LYS A 127 17.39 -2.38 2.73
CA LYS A 127 17.48 -3.56 1.85
C LYS A 127 16.63 -3.41 0.58
N ILE A 128 15.43 -2.85 0.69
CA ILE A 128 14.61 -2.52 -0.46
C ILE A 128 15.37 -1.56 -1.38
N ARG A 129 16.02 -0.54 -0.79
CA ARG A 129 16.80 0.45 -1.55
C ARG A 129 17.99 -0.17 -2.28
N SER A 130 18.72 -1.08 -1.64
CA SER A 130 20.00 -1.59 -2.17
C SER A 130 19.88 -2.86 -3.00
N ILE A 131 18.90 -3.74 -2.73
CA ILE A 131 18.82 -5.09 -3.32
C ILE A 131 17.42 -5.38 -3.90
N GLY A 132 16.35 -4.91 -3.25
CA GLY A 132 14.98 -5.23 -3.65
C GLY A 132 14.57 -4.47 -4.91
N LEU A 133 14.18 -3.22 -4.73
CA LEU A 133 13.81 -2.30 -5.82
C LEU A 133 15.02 -1.56 -6.41
N GLU A 134 16.19 -1.64 -5.77
CA GLU A 134 17.40 -0.90 -6.15
C GLU A 134 17.10 0.57 -6.45
N THR A 135 16.40 1.23 -5.51
CA THR A 135 15.83 2.58 -5.73
C THR A 135 16.88 3.66 -5.96
N ASP A 136 18.15 3.41 -5.63
CA ASP A 136 19.26 4.30 -5.98
C ASP A 136 19.53 4.31 -7.50
N LYS A 137 19.19 3.22 -8.20
CA LYS A 137 19.29 3.10 -9.66
C LYS A 137 17.96 3.37 -10.36
N PHE A 138 16.88 2.94 -9.75
CA PHE A 138 15.52 2.99 -10.29
C PHE A 138 14.58 3.71 -9.32
N PRO A 139 14.74 5.04 -9.14
CA PRO A 139 14.02 5.79 -8.10
C PRO A 139 12.52 5.95 -8.38
N GLN A 140 12.06 5.62 -9.57
CA GLN A 140 10.69 5.87 -9.98
C GLN A 140 10.00 4.61 -10.49
N ALA A 141 8.73 4.48 -10.12
CA ALA A 141 7.77 3.60 -10.78
C ALA A 141 6.73 4.46 -11.50
N THR A 142 6.35 4.09 -12.74
CA THR A 142 5.36 4.84 -13.51
C THR A 142 4.26 3.94 -14.04
N PHE A 143 3.05 4.48 -14.12
CA PHE A 143 1.94 3.82 -14.80
C PHE A 143 1.33 4.79 -15.82
N ALA A 144 1.18 4.32 -17.05
CA ALA A 144 0.58 5.08 -18.15
C ALA A 144 -0.54 4.26 -18.80
N ALA A 145 -1.72 4.84 -18.86
CA ALA A 145 -2.89 4.27 -19.53
C ALA A 145 -3.49 5.31 -20.48
N PRO A 146 -3.38 5.09 -21.81
CA PRO A 146 -3.90 6.05 -22.79
C PRO A 146 -5.44 6.11 -22.77
N GLY A 147 -6.11 5.04 -22.32
CA GLY A 147 -7.56 4.94 -22.36
C GLY A 147 -8.14 4.66 -23.75
N PRO A 148 -9.43 4.85 -23.98
CA PRO A 148 -10.42 5.29 -22.99
C PRO A 148 -10.79 4.17 -22.01
N LEU A 149 -10.94 4.53 -20.74
CA LEU A 149 -11.47 3.66 -19.70
C LEU A 149 -12.84 4.18 -19.27
N SER A 150 -13.91 3.45 -19.57
CA SER A 150 -15.27 3.83 -19.17
C SER A 150 -15.40 3.84 -17.65
N ILE A 151 -15.95 4.94 -17.12
CA ILE A 151 -16.21 5.08 -15.69
C ILE A 151 -17.65 4.66 -15.41
N PRO A 152 -17.89 3.67 -14.54
CA PRO A 152 -19.24 3.23 -14.20
C PRO A 152 -20.06 4.36 -13.58
N ASP A 153 -21.34 4.45 -13.96
CA ASP A 153 -22.29 5.43 -13.44
C ASP A 153 -22.37 5.42 -11.91
N ASP A 154 -22.28 4.25 -11.30
CA ASP A 154 -22.29 4.12 -9.85
C ASP A 154 -21.12 4.90 -9.21
N ALA A 155 -19.92 4.81 -9.80
CA ALA A 155 -18.76 5.58 -9.32
C ALA A 155 -18.99 7.10 -9.47
N VAL A 156 -19.57 7.53 -10.58
CA VAL A 156 -19.94 8.93 -10.84
C VAL A 156 -20.96 9.44 -9.82
N LYS A 157 -21.92 8.61 -9.43
CA LYS A 157 -22.98 8.92 -8.46
C LYS A 157 -22.54 8.77 -6.99
N GLY A 158 -21.27 8.40 -6.73
CA GLY A 158 -20.70 8.33 -5.40
C GLY A 158 -20.72 6.94 -4.74
N SER A 159 -21.15 5.90 -5.45
CA SER A 159 -21.00 4.51 -5.02
C SER A 159 -19.65 3.96 -5.46
N ALA A 160 -19.08 3.02 -4.69
CA ALA A 160 -17.87 2.34 -5.13
C ALA A 160 -18.18 1.40 -6.31
N ALA A 161 -17.39 1.50 -7.36
CA ALA A 161 -17.48 0.61 -8.52
C ALA A 161 -16.10 0.08 -8.90
N THR A 162 -16.05 -1.09 -9.53
CA THR A 162 -14.81 -1.73 -9.98
C THR A 162 -14.69 -1.59 -11.50
N VAL A 163 -13.46 -1.30 -11.95
CA VAL A 163 -13.10 -1.21 -13.36
C VAL A 163 -11.66 -1.69 -13.55
N ASP A 164 -11.36 -2.28 -14.68
CA ASP A 164 -10.02 -2.76 -15.01
C ASP A 164 -9.26 -1.72 -15.84
N ALA A 165 -8.17 -1.19 -15.29
CA ALA A 165 -7.29 -0.28 -16.02
C ALA A 165 -6.19 -1.06 -16.75
N GLU A 166 -6.15 -0.96 -18.07
CA GLU A 166 -5.08 -1.51 -18.89
C GLU A 166 -4.07 -0.41 -19.23
N GLY A 167 -2.78 -0.72 -19.00
CA GLY A 167 -1.73 0.26 -19.20
C GLY A 167 -0.33 -0.35 -19.21
N SER A 168 0.65 0.52 -19.19
CA SER A 168 2.07 0.18 -19.09
C SER A 168 2.58 0.54 -17.72
N LEU A 169 3.06 -0.43 -16.97
CA LEU A 169 3.74 -0.26 -15.69
C LEU A 169 5.25 -0.37 -15.92
N MET A 170 5.98 0.68 -15.56
CA MET A 170 7.43 0.64 -15.44
C MET A 170 7.81 0.49 -13.98
N LEU A 171 8.61 -0.51 -13.68
CA LEU A 171 9.17 -0.79 -12.36
C LEU A 171 10.55 -1.39 -12.53
N HIS A 172 11.52 -0.98 -11.71
CA HIS A 172 12.90 -1.50 -11.76
C HIS A 172 13.52 -1.43 -13.18
N GLY A 173 13.24 -0.34 -13.91
CA GLY A 173 13.70 -0.14 -15.28
C GLY A 173 13.06 -1.02 -16.37
N GLN A 174 12.13 -1.90 -16.00
CA GLN A 174 11.39 -2.77 -16.92
C GLN A 174 9.96 -2.27 -17.13
N THR A 175 9.47 -2.30 -18.36
CA THR A 175 8.09 -1.92 -18.68
C THR A 175 7.28 -3.13 -19.11
N LYS A 176 6.10 -3.29 -18.50
CA LYS A 176 5.15 -4.35 -18.83
C LYS A 176 3.76 -3.80 -19.09
N LYS A 177 3.03 -4.41 -20.02
CA LYS A 177 1.59 -4.23 -20.12
C LYS A 177 0.92 -4.97 -18.99
N VAL A 178 0.07 -4.26 -18.26
CA VAL A 178 -0.62 -4.79 -17.08
C VAL A 178 -2.09 -4.42 -17.12
N LYS A 179 -2.88 -5.21 -16.40
CA LYS A 179 -4.28 -4.97 -16.15
C LYS A 179 -4.49 -4.91 -14.65
N ILE A 180 -4.89 -3.76 -14.14
CA ILE A 180 -5.03 -3.49 -12.71
C ILE A 180 -6.50 -3.29 -12.37
N PRO A 181 -7.10 -4.12 -11.51
CA PRO A 181 -8.44 -3.87 -11.00
C PRO A 181 -8.42 -2.67 -10.07
N LEU A 182 -9.27 -1.69 -10.37
CA LEU A 182 -9.43 -0.47 -9.62
C LEU A 182 -10.82 -0.41 -8.96
N GLN A 183 -10.87 -0.02 -7.71
CA GLN A 183 -12.09 0.49 -7.09
C GLN A 183 -12.09 2.00 -7.21
N ILE A 184 -13.15 2.58 -7.75
CA ILE A 184 -13.30 4.02 -7.98
C ILE A 184 -14.57 4.50 -7.28
N GLN A 185 -14.48 5.66 -6.63
CA GLN A 185 -15.61 6.31 -5.98
C GLN A 185 -15.45 7.82 -6.04
N ARG A 186 -16.46 8.52 -6.48
CA ARG A 186 -16.54 9.96 -6.35
C ARG A 186 -17.07 10.32 -4.95
N SER A 187 -16.46 11.32 -4.31
CA SER A 187 -16.88 11.82 -3.00
C SER A 187 -16.73 13.34 -2.96
N GLY A 188 -17.83 14.07 -3.02
CA GLY A 188 -17.82 15.53 -3.15
C GLY A 188 -17.09 15.97 -4.42
N ALA A 189 -16.07 16.82 -4.25
CA ALA A 189 -15.21 17.32 -5.32
C ALA A 189 -13.98 16.44 -5.60
N GLN A 190 -13.88 15.26 -5.00
CA GLN A 190 -12.74 14.36 -5.15
C GLN A 190 -13.15 13.02 -5.78
N ILE A 191 -12.18 12.35 -6.40
CA ILE A 191 -12.27 10.96 -6.81
C ILE A 191 -11.29 10.15 -5.99
N LYS A 192 -11.76 9.06 -5.39
CA LYS A 192 -10.92 8.08 -4.69
C LYS A 192 -10.70 6.87 -5.59
N ILE A 193 -9.46 6.43 -5.71
CA ILE A 193 -9.06 5.27 -6.52
C ILE A 193 -8.21 4.36 -5.65
N VAL A 194 -8.60 3.09 -5.53
CA VAL A 194 -7.82 2.07 -4.83
C VAL A 194 -7.55 0.94 -5.78
N GLY A 195 -6.32 0.46 -5.81
CA GLY A 195 -5.93 -0.68 -6.64
C GLY A 195 -4.83 -1.52 -6.01
N THR A 196 -4.77 -2.78 -6.46
CA THR A 196 -3.70 -3.70 -6.12
C THR A 196 -3.28 -4.49 -7.35
N TYR A 197 -1.98 -4.75 -7.49
CA TYR A 197 -1.45 -5.56 -8.58
C TYR A 197 -0.36 -6.49 -8.05
N GLN A 198 -0.61 -7.79 -8.14
CA GLN A 198 0.38 -8.81 -7.79
C GLN A 198 1.16 -9.22 -9.04
N PHE A 199 2.48 -9.37 -8.91
CA PHE A 199 3.36 -9.72 -10.02
C PHE A 199 4.48 -10.67 -9.57
N ALA A 200 5.07 -11.42 -10.50
CA ALA A 200 6.24 -12.21 -10.19
C ALA A 200 7.50 -11.31 -10.16
N TRP A 201 8.44 -11.59 -9.27
CA TRP A 201 9.70 -10.84 -9.19
C TRP A 201 10.41 -10.76 -10.54
N SER A 202 10.42 -11.87 -11.28
CA SER A 202 11.04 -11.98 -12.61
C SER A 202 10.37 -11.11 -13.68
N ASP A 203 9.12 -10.70 -13.50
CA ASP A 203 8.42 -9.84 -14.46
C ASP A 203 9.12 -8.51 -14.65
N PHE A 204 9.77 -8.02 -13.60
CA PHE A 204 10.51 -6.76 -13.61
C PHE A 204 12.02 -6.95 -13.39
N GLY A 205 12.56 -8.13 -13.73
CA GLY A 205 14.00 -8.40 -13.62
C GLY A 205 14.53 -8.42 -12.18
N MET A 206 13.64 -8.62 -11.20
CA MET A 206 13.98 -8.68 -9.78
C MET A 206 14.04 -10.10 -9.28
N SER A 207 14.69 -10.29 -8.13
CA SER A 207 14.66 -11.52 -7.35
C SER A 207 14.16 -11.23 -5.95
N ALA A 208 13.50 -12.21 -5.32
CA ALA A 208 13.04 -12.05 -3.95
C ALA A 208 14.24 -11.78 -3.02
N PRO A 209 14.27 -10.67 -2.28
CA PRO A 209 15.36 -10.38 -1.37
C PRO A 209 15.38 -11.39 -0.23
N THR A 210 16.53 -12.04 -0.03
CA THR A 210 16.72 -12.99 1.06
C THR A 210 17.87 -12.53 1.95
N LEU A 211 17.71 -12.69 3.25
CA LEU A 211 18.74 -12.45 4.28
C LEU A 211 18.89 -13.71 5.12
N ALA A 212 19.26 -14.82 4.47
CA ALA A 212 19.47 -16.08 5.16
C ALA A 212 20.54 -15.92 6.27
N PRO A 213 20.32 -16.52 7.47
CA PRO A 213 19.17 -17.35 7.84
C PRO A 213 18.00 -16.55 8.47
N PHE A 214 18.05 -15.22 8.52
CA PHE A 214 17.19 -14.39 9.40
C PHE A 214 15.86 -13.99 8.77
N VAL A 215 15.83 -13.72 7.47
CA VAL A 215 14.62 -13.27 6.75
C VAL A 215 14.54 -14.00 5.42
N SER A 216 13.38 -14.56 5.13
CA SER A 216 13.02 -15.05 3.81
C SER A 216 11.73 -14.39 3.34
N VAL A 217 11.77 -13.80 2.14
CA VAL A 217 10.58 -13.32 1.45
C VAL A 217 9.92 -14.49 0.74
N THR A 218 8.63 -14.67 0.95
CA THR A 218 7.87 -15.77 0.35
C THR A 218 6.75 -15.21 -0.52
N GLY A 219 6.59 -15.81 -1.70
CA GLY A 219 5.54 -15.44 -2.64
C GLY A 219 5.84 -14.16 -3.45
N ASN A 220 4.83 -13.73 -4.15
CA ASN A 220 4.87 -12.61 -5.07
C ASN A 220 4.55 -11.29 -4.38
N PRO A 221 5.25 -10.21 -4.72
CA PRO A 221 4.94 -8.88 -4.19
C PRO A 221 3.63 -8.36 -4.79
N THR A 222 2.99 -7.49 -4.03
CA THR A 222 1.78 -6.77 -4.43
C THR A 222 2.07 -5.28 -4.37
N LEU A 223 1.87 -4.56 -5.47
CA LEU A 223 1.70 -3.12 -5.43
C LEU A 223 0.33 -2.81 -4.84
N GLU A 224 0.25 -1.81 -3.98
CA GLU A 224 -1.00 -1.31 -3.43
C GLU A 224 -1.00 0.21 -3.43
N PHE A 225 -2.14 0.81 -3.77
CA PHE A 225 -2.27 2.27 -3.74
C PHE A 225 -3.69 2.71 -3.40
N SER A 226 -3.76 3.90 -2.82
CA SER A 226 -4.98 4.68 -2.57
C SER A 226 -4.71 6.11 -3.02
N LEU A 227 -5.31 6.52 -4.12
CA LEU A 227 -5.15 7.86 -4.68
C LEU A 227 -6.38 8.70 -4.36
N LEU A 228 -6.13 9.95 -4.02
CA LEU A 228 -7.10 11.03 -4.00
C LEU A 228 -6.82 11.91 -5.20
N MET A 229 -7.84 12.16 -6.02
CA MET A 229 -7.72 13.02 -7.18
C MET A 229 -8.57 14.27 -6.97
N SER A 230 -8.01 15.43 -7.28
CA SER A 230 -8.71 16.70 -7.29
C SER A 230 -8.71 17.29 -8.69
N LYS A 231 -9.84 17.93 -9.07
CA LYS A 231 -9.95 18.57 -10.38
C LYS A 231 -9.03 19.80 -10.41
N GLN A 232 -8.29 19.93 -11.48
CA GLN A 232 -7.47 21.11 -11.72
C GLN A 232 -8.41 22.29 -12.07
N ALA A 233 -8.13 23.45 -11.45
CA ALA A 233 -8.88 24.67 -11.66
C ALA A 233 -8.66 25.24 -13.07
#